data_4a3cf42d49a49e56f3b4bfac50d3e1f7
#
_entry.id   4a3cf42d49a49e56f3b4bfac50d3e1f7
#
_cell.length_a   1.000
_cell.length_b   1.000
_cell.length_c   1.000
_cell.angle_alpha   90.00
_cell.angle_beta   90.00
_cell.angle_gamma   90.00
#
_symmetry.space_group_name_H-M   'P 1'
#
loop_
_entity.id
_entity.type
_entity.pdbx_description
1 polymer ?
#
loop_
_entity_poly.entity_id
_entity_poly.type
_entity_poly.pdbx_seq_one_letter_code
_entity_poly.pdbx_strand_id
1 'polypeptide(L)'
;MKYMKQFGIILAVTFLGEVLKSVIPLPIPASIYGLVLMLLALKLGIMKLDQVKETGTFLIEIMPMMFIPAAVGLLVSWDTLKEICIPVLFITVVTTVIVMGITGCVTQFIIRRERKRKNEGNA
;
A
#
# COMPACT_ATOMS: atom_id res chain seq x y z
N MET A 1 -2.95 11.31 23.77
CA MET A 1 -4.25 11.37 23.06
C MET A 1 -4.11 11.68 21.56
N LYS A 2 -3.03 12.36 21.16
CA LYS A 2 -2.78 12.71 19.75
C LYS A 2 -2.68 11.47 18.84
N TYR A 3 -1.91 10.48 19.25
CA TYR A 3 -1.76 9.21 18.50
C TYR A 3 -3.07 8.45 18.37
N MET A 4 -3.88 8.47 19.41
CA MET A 4 -5.18 7.77 19.42
C MET A 4 -6.16 8.37 18.39
N LYS A 5 -6.15 9.70 18.24
CA LYS A 5 -6.93 10.40 17.22
C LYS A 5 -6.44 10.09 15.81
N GLN A 6 -5.12 10.14 15.61
CA GLN A 6 -4.50 9.83 14.31
C GLN A 6 -4.77 8.38 13.90
N PHE A 7 -4.61 7.46 14.85
CA PHE A 7 -4.91 6.04 14.62
C PHE A 7 -6.39 5.81 14.30
N GLY A 8 -7.29 6.49 15.01
CA GLY A 8 -8.73 6.46 14.74
C GLY A 8 -9.08 6.94 13.34
N ILE A 9 -8.44 7.98 12.84
CA ILE A 9 -8.62 8.49 11.48
C ILE A 9 -8.17 7.44 10.45
N ILE A 10 -7.02 6.84 10.64
CA ILE A 10 -6.50 5.79 9.76
C ILE A 10 -7.45 4.59 9.74
N LEU A 11 -7.93 4.15 10.91
CA LEU A 11 -8.91 3.07 11.01
C LEU A 11 -10.22 3.39 10.31
N ALA A 12 -10.74 4.61 10.47
CA ALA A 12 -11.97 5.04 9.80
C ALA A 12 -11.83 4.99 8.28
N VAL A 13 -10.71 5.49 7.74
CA VAL A 13 -10.44 5.44 6.30
C VAL A 13 -10.27 4.00 5.80
N THR A 14 -9.59 3.16 6.57
CA THR A 14 -9.43 1.72 6.26
C THR A 14 -10.78 1.02 6.25
N PHE A 15 -11.63 1.29 7.22
CA PHE A 15 -12.98 0.74 7.29
C PHE A 15 -13.83 1.17 6.08
N LEU A 16 -13.78 2.43 5.70
CA LEU A 16 -14.44 2.92 4.49
C LEU A 16 -13.91 2.22 3.23
N GLY A 17 -12.63 1.96 3.17
CA GLY A 17 -12.02 1.19 2.08
C GLY A 17 -12.57 -0.24 2.00
N GLU A 18 -12.75 -0.90 3.13
CA GLU A 18 -13.36 -2.23 3.19
C GLU A 18 -14.83 -2.23 2.78
N VAL A 19 -15.60 -1.24 3.23
CA VAL A 19 -16.99 -1.07 2.82
C VAL A 19 -17.10 -0.84 1.31
N LEU A 20 -16.24 -0.02 0.74
CA LEU A 20 -16.20 0.19 -0.71
C LEU A 20 -15.86 -1.09 -1.47
N LYS A 21 -14.91 -1.87 -0.98
CA LYS A 21 -14.60 -3.18 -1.58
C LYS A 21 -15.81 -4.12 -1.57
N SER A 22 -16.59 -4.10 -0.49
CA SER A 22 -17.80 -4.91 -0.37
C SER A 22 -18.89 -4.49 -1.35
N VAL A 23 -19.01 -3.20 -1.61
CA VAL A 23 -20.02 -2.63 -2.53
C VAL A 23 -19.58 -2.74 -3.99
N ILE A 24 -18.30 -2.51 -4.27
CA ILE A 24 -17.74 -2.55 -5.62
C ILE A 24 -17.01 -3.89 -5.82
N PRO A 25 -17.56 -4.84 -6.61
CA PRO A 25 -16.98 -6.16 -6.80
C PRO A 25 -15.84 -6.14 -7.83
N LEU A 26 -14.77 -5.37 -7.54
CA LEU A 26 -13.57 -5.39 -8.34
C LEU A 26 -12.51 -6.31 -7.70
N PRO A 27 -11.68 -7.01 -8.50
CA PRO A 27 -10.62 -7.87 -7.99
C PRO A 27 -9.41 -7.05 -7.47
N ILE A 28 -9.68 -6.06 -6.64
CA ILE A 28 -8.69 -5.15 -6.07
C ILE A 28 -8.71 -5.30 -4.54
N PRO A 29 -7.54 -5.36 -3.88
CA PRO A 29 -7.48 -5.39 -2.42
C PRO A 29 -8.12 -4.15 -1.77
N ALA A 30 -8.75 -4.34 -0.62
CA ALA A 30 -9.40 -3.25 0.14
C ALA A 30 -8.42 -2.11 0.50
N SER A 31 -7.14 -2.44 0.68
CA SER A 31 -6.08 -1.47 0.97
C SER A 31 -5.91 -0.40 -0.12
N ILE A 32 -6.15 -0.76 -1.37
CA ILE A 32 -6.09 0.20 -2.50
C ILE A 32 -7.22 1.23 -2.39
N TYR A 33 -8.42 0.80 -2.04
CA TYR A 33 -9.53 1.73 -1.77
C TYR A 33 -9.20 2.68 -0.63
N GLY A 34 -8.64 2.15 0.46
CA GLY A 34 -8.19 2.96 1.60
C GLY A 34 -7.10 3.96 1.22
N LEU A 35 -6.13 3.53 0.40
CA LEU A 35 -5.06 4.39 -0.11
C LEU A 35 -5.61 5.56 -0.94
N VAL A 36 -6.50 5.27 -1.88
CA VAL A 36 -7.13 6.29 -2.74
C VAL A 36 -7.99 7.24 -1.91
N LEU A 37 -8.77 6.73 -0.97
CA LEU A 37 -9.58 7.55 -0.07
C LEU A 37 -8.72 8.48 0.79
N MET A 38 -7.63 7.97 1.35
CA MET A 38 -6.69 8.76 2.14
C MET A 38 -6.05 9.86 1.29
N LEU A 39 -5.62 9.52 0.08
CA LEU A 39 -5.02 10.46 -0.86
C LEU A 39 -6.01 11.57 -1.24
N LEU A 40 -7.27 11.21 -1.54
CA LEU A 40 -8.32 12.16 -1.86
C LEU A 40 -8.65 13.07 -0.66
N ALA A 41 -8.75 12.51 0.53
CA ALA A 41 -9.03 13.26 1.75
C ALA A 41 -7.91 14.28 2.06
N LEU A 42 -6.67 13.90 1.86
CA LEU A 42 -5.52 14.81 2.00
C LEU A 42 -5.50 15.88 0.92
N LYS A 43 -5.78 15.52 -0.34
CA LYS A 43 -5.79 16.46 -1.47
C LYS A 43 -6.93 17.47 -1.38
N LEU A 44 -8.11 17.04 -0.95
CA LEU A 44 -9.27 17.91 -0.77
C LEU A 44 -9.18 18.78 0.49
N GLY A 45 -8.17 18.58 1.33
CA GLY A 45 -7.98 19.33 2.56
C GLY A 45 -8.95 18.98 3.68
N ILE A 46 -9.70 17.87 3.55
CA ILE A 46 -10.60 17.38 4.61
C ILE A 46 -9.80 16.96 5.83
N MET A 47 -8.59 16.41 5.60
CA MET A 47 -7.64 16.04 6.63
C MET A 47 -6.30 16.69 6.38
N LYS A 48 -5.64 17.10 7.46
CA LYS A 48 -4.27 17.62 7.39
C LYS A 48 -3.28 16.47 7.50
N LEU A 49 -2.18 16.56 6.75
CA LEU A 49 -1.11 15.56 6.79
C LEU A 49 -0.60 15.32 8.21
N ASP A 50 -0.46 16.39 8.99
CA ASP A 50 0.00 16.34 10.39
C ASP A 50 -0.88 15.48 11.30
N GLN A 51 -2.16 15.30 10.93
CA GLN A 51 -3.12 14.50 11.68
C GLN A 51 -2.91 12.99 11.55
N VAL A 52 -2.16 12.55 10.54
CA VAL A 52 -1.95 11.13 10.27
C VAL A 52 -0.47 10.75 10.12
N LYS A 53 0.40 11.73 9.94
CA LYS A 53 1.82 11.54 9.62
C LYS A 53 2.56 10.75 10.71
N GLU A 54 2.44 11.15 11.96
CA GLU A 54 3.19 10.53 13.06
C GLU A 54 2.81 9.06 13.27
N THR A 55 1.50 8.79 13.31
CA THR A 55 1.01 7.41 13.45
C THR A 55 1.27 6.60 12.19
N GLY A 56 1.15 7.19 11.02
CA GLY A 56 1.51 6.55 9.76
C GLY A 56 2.98 6.13 9.73
N THR A 57 3.89 7.01 10.14
CA THR A 57 5.32 6.72 10.26
C THR A 57 5.57 5.58 11.25
N PHE A 58 4.94 5.62 12.41
CA PHE A 58 5.03 4.56 13.41
C PHE A 58 4.56 3.20 12.84
N LEU A 59 3.45 3.17 12.12
CA LEU A 59 2.95 1.95 11.48
C LEU A 59 3.93 1.38 10.44
N ILE A 60 4.58 2.25 9.68
CA ILE A 60 5.61 1.84 8.72
C ILE A 60 6.83 1.27 9.44
N GLU A 61 7.26 1.88 10.54
CA GLU A 61 8.40 1.41 11.34
C GLU A 61 8.16 0.03 11.96
N ILE A 62 6.93 -0.26 12.40
CA ILE A 62 6.59 -1.58 12.96
C ILE A 62 6.20 -2.61 11.90
N MET A 63 6.05 -2.21 10.63
CA MET A 63 5.66 -3.11 9.55
C MET A 63 6.54 -4.37 9.45
N PRO A 64 7.89 -4.28 9.55
CA PRO A 64 8.73 -5.48 9.54
C PRO A 64 8.41 -6.47 10.66
N MET A 65 8.01 -5.99 11.82
CA MET A 65 7.63 -6.86 12.95
C MET A 65 6.36 -7.66 12.68
N MET A 66 5.47 -7.14 11.85
CA MET A 66 4.24 -7.84 11.46
C MET A 66 4.50 -9.05 10.55
N PHE A 67 5.68 -9.12 9.92
CA PHE A 67 6.10 -10.28 9.14
C PHE A 67 6.55 -11.47 9.99
N ILE A 68 6.88 -11.26 11.27
CA ILE A 68 7.36 -12.33 12.15
C ILE A 68 6.34 -13.46 12.30
N PRO A 69 5.05 -13.21 12.61
CA PRO A 69 4.05 -14.27 12.67
C PRO A 69 3.89 -15.03 11.35
N ALA A 70 3.96 -14.32 10.22
CA ALA A 70 3.89 -14.93 8.90
C ALA A 70 5.09 -15.84 8.62
N ALA A 71 6.31 -15.40 8.99
CA ALA A 71 7.52 -16.19 8.87
C ALA A 71 7.46 -17.47 9.75
N VAL A 72 6.97 -17.35 10.97
CA VAL A 72 6.76 -18.52 11.85
C VAL A 72 5.72 -19.47 11.25
N GLY A 73 4.64 -18.95 10.67
CA GLY A 73 3.64 -19.75 9.96
C GLY A 73 4.24 -20.55 8.80
N LEU A 74 5.15 -19.95 8.04
CA LEU A 74 5.89 -20.65 6.98
C LEU A 74 6.77 -21.78 7.51
N LEU A 75 7.44 -21.56 8.66
CA LEU A 75 8.26 -22.60 9.29
C LEU A 75 7.42 -23.80 9.73
N VAL A 76 6.24 -23.56 10.30
CA VAL A 76 5.33 -24.64 10.73
C VAL A 76 4.77 -25.41 9.53
N SER A 77 4.55 -24.73 8.41
CA SER A 77 4.02 -25.32 7.18
C SER A 77 5.10 -25.80 6.21
N TRP A 78 6.35 -25.93 6.69
CA TRP A 78 7.51 -26.25 5.86
C TRP A 78 7.33 -27.56 5.06
N ASP A 79 6.73 -28.58 5.66
CA ASP A 79 6.52 -29.86 5.00
C ASP A 79 5.61 -29.76 3.78
N THR A 80 4.60 -28.92 3.84
CA THR A 80 3.73 -28.63 2.70
C THR A 80 4.42 -27.72 1.68
N LEU A 81 5.16 -26.72 2.18
CA LEU A 81 5.81 -25.72 1.35
C LEU A 81 6.93 -26.29 0.49
N LYS A 82 7.72 -27.25 1.02
CA LYS A 82 8.84 -27.84 0.28
C LYS A 82 8.41 -28.55 -1.01
N GLU A 83 7.20 -29.13 -1.05
CA GLU A 83 6.68 -29.80 -2.23
C GLU A 83 6.37 -28.82 -3.37
N ILE A 84 5.98 -27.59 -3.03
CA ILE A 84 5.62 -26.54 -3.99
C ILE A 84 6.65 -25.40 -4.02
N CYS A 85 7.81 -25.61 -3.38
CA CYS A 85 8.83 -24.57 -3.24
C CYS A 85 9.35 -24.06 -4.59
N ILE A 86 9.62 -24.95 -5.54
CA ILE A 86 10.14 -24.60 -6.87
C ILE A 86 9.13 -23.75 -7.67
N PRO A 87 7.85 -24.18 -7.82
CA PRO A 87 6.84 -23.36 -8.47
C PRO A 87 6.62 -22.00 -7.78
N VAL A 88 6.58 -21.97 -6.45
CA VAL A 88 6.39 -20.74 -5.67
C VAL A 88 7.55 -19.78 -5.86
N LEU A 89 8.78 -20.28 -5.83
CA LEU A 89 9.98 -19.47 -6.07
C LEU A 89 9.96 -18.86 -7.47
N PHE A 90 9.63 -19.64 -8.48
CA PHE A 90 9.56 -19.17 -9.86
C PHE A 90 8.47 -18.08 -10.03
N ILE A 91 7.27 -18.33 -9.51
CA ILE A 91 6.18 -17.34 -9.53
C ILE A 91 6.58 -16.05 -8.79
N THR A 92 7.21 -16.17 -7.64
CA THR A 92 7.66 -15.02 -6.85
C THR A 92 8.66 -14.16 -7.61
N VAL A 93 9.67 -14.77 -8.23
CA VAL A 93 10.67 -14.05 -9.03
C VAL A 93 10.02 -13.36 -10.23
N VAL A 94 9.22 -14.08 -11.00
CA VAL A 94 8.55 -13.55 -12.20
C VAL A 94 7.61 -12.40 -11.83
N THR A 95 6.76 -12.59 -10.84
CA THR A 95 5.81 -11.54 -10.42
C THR A 95 6.52 -10.33 -9.83
N THR A 96 7.60 -10.53 -9.08
CA THR A 96 8.42 -9.42 -8.55
C THR A 96 9.01 -8.57 -9.68
N VAL A 97 9.60 -9.21 -10.69
CA VAL A 97 10.16 -8.52 -11.86
C VAL A 97 9.06 -7.76 -12.62
N ILE A 98 7.93 -8.38 -12.85
CA ILE A 98 6.79 -7.74 -13.53
C ILE A 98 6.28 -6.53 -12.75
N VAL A 99 6.05 -6.68 -11.45
CA VAL A 99 5.56 -5.58 -10.60
C VAL A 99 6.57 -4.44 -10.53
N MET A 100 7.85 -4.73 -10.38
CA MET A 100 8.90 -3.71 -10.39
C MET A 100 8.96 -2.98 -11.73
N GLY A 101 8.88 -3.70 -12.84
CA GLY A 101 8.87 -3.13 -14.18
C GLY A 101 7.69 -2.20 -14.40
N ILE A 102 6.48 -2.66 -14.11
CA ILE A 102 5.25 -1.87 -14.27
C ILE A 102 5.26 -0.65 -13.36
N THR A 103 5.60 -0.83 -12.09
CA THR A 103 5.65 0.26 -11.11
C THR A 103 6.69 1.31 -11.50
N GLY A 104 7.87 0.88 -11.93
CA GLY A 104 8.92 1.77 -12.41
C GLY A 104 8.50 2.55 -13.66
N CYS A 105 7.90 1.89 -14.64
CA CYS A 105 7.42 2.54 -15.86
C CYS A 105 6.31 3.55 -15.57
N VAL A 106 5.33 3.20 -14.76
CA VAL A 106 4.23 4.10 -14.38
C VAL A 106 4.77 5.31 -13.62
N THR A 107 5.66 5.10 -12.67
CA THR A 107 6.27 6.18 -11.89
C THR A 107 7.08 7.11 -12.77
N GLN A 108 7.91 6.59 -13.67
CA GLN A 108 8.67 7.41 -14.63
C GLN A 108 7.77 8.19 -15.59
N PHE A 109 6.70 7.57 -16.05
CA PHE A 109 5.73 8.24 -16.91
C PHE A 109 5.09 9.45 -16.21
N ILE A 110 4.69 9.28 -14.96
CA ILE A 110 4.10 10.35 -14.16
C ILE A 110 5.11 11.48 -13.92
N ILE A 111 6.35 11.13 -13.53
CA ILE A 111 7.43 12.11 -13.26
C ILE A 111 7.76 12.91 -14.55
N ARG A 112 7.89 12.23 -15.68
CA ARG A 112 8.19 12.89 -16.97
C ARG A 112 7.07 13.84 -17.38
N ARG A 113 5.81 13.41 -17.19
CA ARG A 113 4.64 14.22 -17.52
C ARG A 113 4.56 15.47 -16.63
N GLU A 114 4.84 15.32 -15.36
CA GLU A 114 4.86 16.44 -14.40
C GLU A 114 5.99 17.42 -14.71
N ARG A 115 7.19 16.92 -15.02
CA ARG A 115 8.34 17.75 -15.43
C ARG A 115 8.06 18.55 -16.71
N LYS A 116 7.44 17.90 -17.70
CA LYS A 116 7.04 18.56 -18.94
C LYS A 116 6.05 19.70 -18.68
N ARG A 117 5.03 19.43 -17.88
CA ARG A 117 4.02 20.41 -17.48
C ARG A 117 4.62 21.61 -16.73
N LYS A 118 5.63 21.34 -15.89
CA LYS A 118 6.33 22.40 -15.13
C LYS A 118 7.21 23.27 -16.04
N ASN A 119 7.86 22.68 -17.04
CA ASN A 119 8.64 23.42 -18.01
C ASN A 119 7.76 24.29 -18.92
N GLU A 120 6.61 23.81 -19.35
CA GLU A 120 5.64 24.55 -20.14
C GLU A 120 5.01 25.70 -19.33
N GLY A 121 4.82 25.53 -18.03
CA GLY A 121 4.31 26.58 -17.13
C GLY A 121 5.32 27.69 -16.83
N ASN A 122 6.61 27.45 -17.00
CA ASN A 122 7.69 28.41 -16.81
C ASN A 122 8.18 29.09 -18.12
N ALA A 123 7.65 28.66 -19.23
CA ALA A 123 7.84 29.32 -20.52
C ALA A 123 6.69 30.31 -20.82
#